data_9669392fffae55ef214a078d1866c62b
#
_entry.id   9669392fffae55ef214a078d1866c62b
#
_cell.length_a   1.000
_cell.length_b   1.000
_cell.length_c   1.000
_cell.angle_alpha   90.00
_cell.angle_beta   90.00
_cell.angle_gamma   90.00
#
_symmetry.space_group_name_H-M   'P 1'
#
loop_
_entity.id
_entity.type
_entity.pdbx_description
1 polymer ?
#
loop_
_entity_poly.entity_id
_entity_poly.type
_entity_poly.pdbx_seq_one_letter_code
_entity_poly.pdbx_strand_id
1 'polypeptide(L)'
;ELAQLEAMPVDEVQKHRSADRVFGSVPDDAERLTSTLSIDPAISRWHSTGLYLPPGELVEVRIPEEVVNLGLRVQVSGHTDDLGHLDTWLRMPRVSRSFALDAAGIEVASPFGGALYVDVGSEPLRAPSFEITFEGVVQAPFFILGKTTDEEWLNEFRKRPAPYAELVAPNLSISLPSH
;
A
#
# COMPACT_ATOMS: atom_id res chain seq x y z
N GLU A 1 23.28 3.79 2.46
CA GLU A 1 22.00 4.26 3.04
C GLU A 1 20.80 3.56 2.37
N LEU A 2 20.63 3.61 1.02
CA LEU A 2 19.51 2.96 0.32
C LEU A 2 19.44 1.44 0.58
N ALA A 3 20.53 0.72 0.37
CA ALA A 3 20.59 -0.72 0.63
C ALA A 3 20.31 -1.09 2.10
N GLN A 4 20.63 -0.20 3.04
CA GLN A 4 20.32 -0.38 4.46
C GLN A 4 18.80 -0.20 4.72
N LEU A 5 18.17 0.78 4.08
CA LEU A 5 16.71 0.99 4.21
C LEU A 5 15.91 -0.17 3.60
N GLU A 6 16.40 -0.75 2.50
CA GLU A 6 15.77 -1.90 1.85
C GLU A 6 15.90 -3.20 2.65
N ALA A 7 17.07 -3.43 3.21
CA ALA A 7 17.38 -4.64 3.97
C ALA A 7 17.01 -4.56 5.46
N MET A 8 16.44 -3.43 5.90
CA MET A 8 16.08 -3.21 7.29
C MET A 8 15.00 -4.21 7.74
N PRO A 9 15.21 -4.96 8.83
CA PRO A 9 14.16 -5.78 9.42
C PRO A 9 12.91 -4.96 9.73
N VAL A 10 11.73 -5.57 9.63
CA VAL A 10 10.45 -4.85 9.76
C VAL A 10 10.28 -4.20 11.13
N ASP A 11 10.73 -4.89 12.17
CA ASP A 11 10.69 -4.46 13.58
C ASP A 11 11.69 -3.33 13.91
N GLU A 12 12.68 -3.09 13.05
CA GLU A 12 13.65 -2.00 13.19
C GLU A 12 13.29 -0.76 12.34
N VAL A 13 12.24 -0.85 11.51
CA VAL A 13 11.86 0.25 10.62
C VAL A 13 11.39 1.44 11.43
N GLN A 14 12.00 2.59 11.16
CA GLN A 14 11.61 3.89 11.70
C GLN A 14 11.23 4.83 10.58
N LYS A 15 10.36 5.80 10.88
CA LYS A 15 9.99 6.87 9.96
C LYS A 15 11.24 7.61 9.47
N HIS A 16 11.43 7.67 8.16
CA HIS A 16 12.52 8.44 7.58
C HIS A 16 12.25 9.94 7.72
N ARG A 17 13.27 10.72 8.08
CA ARG A 17 13.18 12.17 8.30
C ARG A 17 12.59 12.98 7.13
N SER A 18 12.63 12.46 5.92
CA SER A 18 12.07 13.11 4.73
C SER A 18 10.70 12.55 4.30
N ALA A 19 10.13 11.59 5.03
CA ALA A 19 8.88 10.94 4.63
C ALA A 19 7.76 11.95 4.38
N ASP A 20 7.54 12.88 5.31
CA ASP A 20 6.49 13.89 5.20
C ASP A 20 6.70 14.87 4.04
N ARG A 21 7.95 15.10 3.64
CA ARG A 21 8.25 15.97 2.50
C ARG A 21 8.05 15.27 1.16
N VAL A 22 8.19 13.95 1.14
CA VAL A 22 8.09 13.13 -0.09
C VAL A 22 6.64 12.80 -0.39
N PHE A 23 5.89 12.37 0.64
CA PHE A 23 4.52 11.85 0.46
C PHE A 23 3.45 12.62 1.24
N GLY A 24 3.82 13.55 2.11
CA GLY A 24 2.90 14.17 3.05
C GLY A 24 2.80 13.37 4.36
N SER A 25 2.25 13.99 5.39
CA SER A 25 2.10 13.39 6.71
C SER A 25 0.74 12.73 6.88
N VAL A 26 0.71 11.62 7.59
CA VAL A 26 -0.51 11.09 8.19
C VAL A 26 -0.70 11.82 9.53
N PRO A 27 -1.90 12.36 9.85
CA PRO A 27 -2.16 12.96 11.17
C PRO A 27 -1.90 11.96 12.30
N ASP A 28 -1.29 12.41 13.39
CA ASP A 28 -0.96 11.55 14.54
C ASP A 28 -2.22 10.97 15.21
N ASP A 29 -3.33 11.71 15.16
CA ASP A 29 -4.64 11.34 15.68
C ASP A 29 -5.51 10.54 14.69
N ALA A 30 -5.03 10.27 13.48
CA ALA A 30 -5.75 9.44 12.52
C ALA A 30 -5.95 8.02 13.09
N GLU A 31 -7.17 7.52 12.97
CA GLU A 31 -7.51 6.19 13.45
C GLU A 31 -6.69 5.11 12.72
N ARG A 32 -6.06 4.21 13.50
CA ARG A 32 -5.46 2.96 13.00
C ARG A 32 -6.52 1.88 13.09
N LEU A 33 -6.90 1.34 11.96
CA LEU A 33 -8.01 0.40 11.85
C LEU A 33 -7.56 -0.98 11.35
N THR A 34 -8.46 -1.94 11.52
CA THR A 34 -8.40 -3.26 10.88
C THR A 34 -9.37 -3.28 9.70
N SER A 35 -8.90 -3.71 8.54
CA SER A 35 -9.70 -3.78 7.33
C SER A 35 -9.52 -5.13 6.63
N THR A 36 -10.63 -5.75 6.26
CA THR A 36 -10.64 -7.00 5.48
C THR A 36 -11.19 -6.74 4.09
N LEU A 37 -10.47 -7.23 3.08
CA LEU A 37 -10.77 -7.03 1.67
C LEU A 37 -10.82 -8.38 0.96
N SER A 38 -11.72 -8.50 -0.02
CA SER A 38 -11.75 -9.66 -0.91
C SER A 38 -10.86 -9.43 -2.13
N ILE A 39 -9.96 -10.36 -2.41
CA ILE A 39 -9.07 -10.36 -3.58
C ILE A 39 -9.51 -11.46 -4.53
N ASP A 40 -9.68 -11.11 -5.80
CA ASP A 40 -9.90 -12.07 -6.88
C ASP A 40 -8.57 -12.36 -7.59
N PRO A 41 -7.92 -13.50 -7.32
CA PRO A 41 -6.62 -13.82 -7.90
C PRO A 41 -6.68 -14.15 -9.41
N ALA A 42 -7.88 -14.27 -9.98
CA ALA A 42 -8.06 -14.35 -11.43
C ALA A 42 -7.77 -13.02 -12.15
N ILE A 43 -7.69 -11.92 -11.40
CA ILE A 43 -7.24 -10.63 -11.91
C ILE A 43 -5.77 -10.47 -11.56
N SER A 44 -4.89 -10.47 -12.56
CA SER A 44 -3.44 -10.31 -12.37
C SER A 44 -3.05 -8.89 -11.98
N ARG A 45 -1.79 -8.72 -11.55
CA ARG A 45 -1.16 -7.47 -11.15
C ARG A 45 -1.68 -6.92 -9.83
N TRP A 46 -1.65 -5.61 -9.64
CA TRP A 46 -1.91 -4.95 -8.37
C TRP A 46 -3.40 -4.68 -8.14
N HIS A 47 -3.87 -5.09 -6.98
CA HIS A 47 -5.18 -4.72 -6.45
C HIS A 47 -5.01 -3.56 -5.48
N SER A 48 -5.57 -2.41 -5.81
CA SER A 48 -5.63 -1.25 -4.91
C SER A 48 -6.53 -1.55 -3.72
N THR A 49 -6.05 -1.26 -2.52
CA THR A 49 -6.79 -1.57 -1.28
C THR A 49 -7.58 -0.39 -0.72
N GLY A 50 -7.24 0.84 -1.11
CA GLY A 50 -7.75 2.04 -0.44
C GLY A 50 -7.20 2.25 0.97
N LEU A 51 -6.12 1.54 1.31
CA LEU A 51 -5.45 1.59 2.61
C LEU A 51 -4.05 2.18 2.46
N TYR A 52 -3.55 2.75 3.54
CA TYR A 52 -2.24 3.40 3.59
C TYR A 52 -1.48 2.94 4.83
N LEU A 53 -0.23 2.59 4.66
CA LEU A 53 0.72 2.28 5.73
C LEU A 53 1.39 3.59 6.17
N PRO A 54 1.22 4.04 7.42
CA PRO A 54 1.90 5.22 7.91
C PRO A 54 3.43 5.02 7.98
N PRO A 55 4.24 6.05 7.70
CA PRO A 55 5.70 5.91 7.71
C PRO A 55 6.25 5.44 9.06
N GLY A 56 7.03 4.36 9.06
CA GLY A 56 7.69 3.83 10.24
C GLY A 56 6.80 3.01 11.18
N GLU A 57 5.53 2.79 10.81
CA GLU A 57 4.63 1.97 11.59
C GLU A 57 4.61 0.52 11.06
N LEU A 58 4.27 -0.41 11.95
CA LEU A 58 4.05 -1.82 11.63
C LEU A 58 2.58 -2.04 11.27
N VAL A 59 2.35 -2.79 10.20
CA VAL A 59 1.04 -3.29 9.79
C VAL A 59 1.11 -4.80 9.76
N GLU A 60 0.19 -5.46 10.47
CA GLU A 60 0.01 -6.90 10.37
C GLU A 60 -0.89 -7.23 9.18
N VAL A 61 -0.49 -8.24 8.40
CA VAL A 61 -1.24 -8.73 7.24
C VAL A 61 -1.52 -10.20 7.42
N ARG A 62 -2.80 -10.58 7.33
CA ARG A 62 -3.25 -11.98 7.47
C ARG A 62 -3.96 -12.45 6.22
N ILE A 63 -3.64 -13.68 5.80
CA ILE A 63 -4.27 -14.40 4.69
C ILE A 63 -4.65 -15.81 5.13
N PRO A 64 -5.61 -16.47 4.45
CA PRO A 64 -5.90 -17.88 4.65
C PRO A 64 -4.69 -18.77 4.31
N GLU A 65 -4.52 -19.87 5.04
CA GLU A 65 -3.43 -20.84 4.84
C GLU A 65 -3.37 -21.39 3.41
N GLU A 66 -4.53 -21.58 2.78
CA GLU A 66 -4.65 -22.14 1.43
C GLU A 66 -4.09 -21.26 0.32
N VAL A 67 -3.86 -19.97 0.60
CA VAL A 67 -3.26 -19.02 -0.37
C VAL A 67 -1.81 -18.67 -0.06
N VAL A 68 -1.26 -19.22 1.01
CA VAL A 68 0.15 -19.11 1.35
C VAL A 68 0.99 -19.75 0.23
N ASN A 69 2.11 -19.09 -0.13
CA ASN A 69 3.01 -19.56 -1.19
C ASN A 69 2.44 -19.59 -2.63
N LEU A 70 1.31 -18.93 -2.89
CA LEU A 70 0.84 -18.73 -4.28
C LEU A 70 1.63 -17.63 -5.04
N GLY A 71 2.68 -17.09 -4.46
CA GLY A 71 3.50 -16.05 -5.06
C GLY A 71 2.93 -14.64 -4.89
N LEU A 72 1.89 -14.50 -4.05
CA LEU A 72 1.28 -13.22 -3.71
C LEU A 72 2.26 -12.33 -2.93
N ARG A 73 2.10 -11.02 -3.07
CA ARG A 73 2.91 -10.03 -2.35
C ARG A 73 2.06 -8.87 -1.84
N VAL A 74 2.50 -8.25 -0.79
CA VAL A 74 2.05 -6.91 -0.40
C VAL A 74 3.06 -5.90 -0.91
N GLN A 75 2.60 -4.96 -1.72
CA GLN A 75 3.39 -3.84 -2.20
C GLN A 75 3.04 -2.58 -1.41
N VAL A 76 4.04 -1.92 -0.88
CA VAL A 76 3.92 -0.62 -0.21
C VAL A 76 4.45 0.45 -1.13
N SER A 77 3.66 1.47 -1.41
CA SER A 77 3.87 2.55 -2.38
C SER A 77 3.82 2.09 -3.85
N GLY A 78 3.18 2.91 -4.68
CA GLY A 78 3.02 2.67 -6.13
C GLY A 78 4.24 3.03 -6.98
N HIS A 79 5.31 3.57 -6.40
CA HIS A 79 6.52 3.93 -7.13
C HIS A 79 7.39 2.70 -7.39
N THR A 80 7.53 2.31 -8.64
CA THR A 80 8.41 1.20 -9.07
C THR A 80 9.72 1.68 -9.68
N ASP A 81 9.84 2.98 -9.92
CA ASP A 81 11.02 3.60 -10.49
C ASP A 81 12.17 3.68 -9.48
N ASP A 82 13.38 3.48 -9.96
CA ASP A 82 14.62 3.66 -9.22
C ASP A 82 15.39 4.84 -9.82
N LEU A 83 15.50 5.91 -9.07
CA LEU A 83 16.21 7.13 -9.48
C LEU A 83 17.71 7.10 -9.14
N GLY A 84 18.24 5.97 -8.65
CA GLY A 84 19.63 5.83 -8.21
C GLY A 84 20.68 6.11 -9.29
N HIS A 85 20.28 6.03 -10.56
CA HIS A 85 21.12 6.31 -11.72
C HIS A 85 21.22 7.81 -12.07
N LEU A 86 20.42 8.68 -11.43
CA LEU A 86 20.42 10.12 -11.69
C LEU A 86 21.50 10.84 -10.86
N ASP A 87 22.10 11.88 -11.43
CA ASP A 87 23.10 12.71 -10.74
C ASP A 87 22.49 13.57 -9.61
N THR A 88 21.20 13.88 -9.68
CA THR A 88 20.47 14.67 -8.68
C THR A 88 19.14 14.05 -8.36
N TRP A 89 18.85 13.90 -7.07
CA TRP A 89 17.60 13.32 -6.57
C TRP A 89 16.72 14.39 -5.93
N LEU A 90 15.50 14.52 -6.44
CA LEU A 90 14.47 15.37 -5.82
C LEU A 90 13.73 14.65 -4.68
N ARG A 91 13.81 13.30 -4.63
CA ARG A 91 13.35 12.44 -3.55
C ARG A 91 14.30 11.26 -3.39
N MET A 92 14.10 10.43 -2.38
CA MET A 92 14.84 9.16 -2.27
C MET A 92 14.62 8.30 -3.52
N PRO A 93 15.69 7.73 -4.10
CA PRO A 93 15.63 7.00 -5.37
C PRO A 93 14.67 5.83 -5.36
N ARG A 94 14.59 5.12 -4.24
CA ARG A 94 13.67 4.01 -4.04
C ARG A 94 12.91 4.21 -2.73
N VAL A 95 11.59 4.17 -2.81
CA VAL A 95 10.68 4.46 -1.67
C VAL A 95 9.64 3.36 -1.46
N SER A 96 9.55 2.41 -2.38
CA SER A 96 8.63 1.27 -2.29
C SER A 96 9.29 0.06 -1.64
N ARG A 97 8.49 -0.76 -0.97
CA ARG A 97 8.89 -2.08 -0.43
C ARG A 97 7.87 -3.13 -0.84
N SER A 98 8.34 -4.36 -1.00
CA SER A 98 7.49 -5.48 -1.39
C SER A 98 7.78 -6.68 -0.49
N PHE A 99 6.73 -7.30 0.05
CA PHE A 99 6.78 -8.39 1.02
C PHE A 99 6.07 -9.62 0.46
N ALA A 100 6.72 -10.78 0.50
CA ALA A 100 6.08 -12.03 0.10
C ALA A 100 5.02 -12.44 1.14
N LEU A 101 3.89 -12.97 0.67
CA LEU A 101 2.86 -13.60 1.49
C LEU A 101 3.17 -15.11 1.59
N ASP A 102 4.24 -15.44 2.30
CA ASP A 102 4.78 -16.79 2.49
C ASP A 102 4.41 -17.42 3.84
N ALA A 103 3.62 -16.72 4.64
CA ALA A 103 3.00 -17.19 5.87
C ALA A 103 1.57 -16.62 5.98
N ALA A 104 0.72 -17.26 6.79
CA ALA A 104 -0.65 -16.80 7.03
C ALA A 104 -0.73 -15.44 7.75
N GLY A 105 0.32 -15.06 8.46
CA GLY A 105 0.49 -13.75 9.07
C GLY A 105 1.91 -13.25 8.81
N ILE A 106 2.03 -12.01 8.31
CA ILE A 106 3.30 -11.31 8.15
C ILE A 106 3.19 -9.88 8.67
N GLU A 107 4.31 -9.30 9.03
CA GLU A 107 4.41 -7.88 9.33
C GLU A 107 5.05 -7.13 8.16
N VAL A 108 4.53 -5.94 7.88
CA VAL A 108 5.05 -5.04 6.84
C VAL A 108 5.29 -3.65 7.41
N ALA A 109 6.37 -3.03 7.02
CA ALA A 109 6.71 -1.66 7.40
C ALA A 109 7.52 -0.95 6.32
N SER A 110 7.42 0.37 6.25
CA SER A 110 8.18 1.19 5.32
C SER A 110 8.63 2.48 5.98
N PRO A 111 9.89 2.91 5.84
CA PRO A 111 10.35 4.19 6.35
C PRO A 111 9.62 5.39 5.75
N PHE A 112 9.05 5.23 4.56
CA PHE A 112 8.33 6.27 3.83
C PHE A 112 6.81 6.10 3.87
N GLY A 113 6.32 4.94 4.36
CA GLY A 113 4.91 4.59 4.24
C GLY A 113 4.49 4.37 2.79
N GLY A 114 3.19 4.41 2.54
CA GLY A 114 2.64 4.34 1.18
C GLY A 114 1.28 3.67 1.09
N ALA A 115 0.62 3.86 -0.05
CA ALA A 115 -0.58 3.11 -0.39
C ALA A 115 -0.25 1.61 -0.47
N LEU A 116 -1.19 0.79 -0.03
CA LEU A 116 -1.04 -0.66 0.03
C LEU A 116 -1.73 -1.32 -1.17
N TYR A 117 -1.02 -2.26 -1.77
CA TYR A 117 -1.53 -3.08 -2.88
C TYR A 117 -1.30 -4.55 -2.58
N VAL A 118 -2.21 -5.39 -3.08
CA VAL A 118 -1.97 -6.84 -3.17
C VAL A 118 -1.52 -7.14 -4.60
N ASP A 119 -0.32 -7.66 -4.76
CA ASP A 119 0.24 -8.03 -6.05
C ASP A 119 0.05 -9.54 -6.29
N VAL A 120 -0.76 -9.85 -7.29
CA VAL A 120 -1.02 -11.22 -7.75
C VAL A 120 0.05 -11.72 -8.73
N GLY A 121 0.89 -10.80 -9.23
CA GLY A 121 1.88 -11.11 -10.25
C GLY A 121 1.40 -10.81 -11.67
N SER A 122 2.21 -11.18 -12.67
CA SER A 122 1.93 -10.88 -14.09
C SER A 122 0.82 -11.74 -14.68
N GLU A 123 0.61 -12.93 -14.14
CA GLU A 123 -0.37 -13.91 -14.65
C GLU A 123 -1.47 -14.15 -13.62
N PRO A 124 -2.73 -14.35 -14.08
CA PRO A 124 -3.82 -14.73 -13.22
C PRO A 124 -3.56 -16.07 -12.52
N LEU A 125 -3.94 -16.15 -11.25
CA LEU A 125 -3.87 -17.42 -10.48
C LEU A 125 -5.20 -18.18 -10.55
N ARG A 126 -5.10 -19.51 -10.64
CA ARG A 126 -6.27 -20.39 -10.62
C ARG A 126 -6.59 -20.77 -9.17
N ALA A 127 -7.05 -19.81 -8.41
CA ALA A 127 -7.48 -19.97 -7.02
C ALA A 127 -8.81 -19.24 -6.80
N PRO A 128 -9.64 -19.65 -5.83
CA PRO A 128 -10.83 -18.90 -5.45
C PRO A 128 -10.45 -17.53 -4.88
N SER A 129 -11.39 -16.60 -4.91
CA SER A 129 -11.26 -15.33 -4.19
C SER A 129 -11.07 -15.61 -2.70
N PHE A 130 -10.23 -14.80 -2.06
CA PHE A 130 -9.88 -14.95 -0.65
C PHE A 130 -9.93 -13.59 0.06
N GLU A 131 -10.02 -13.65 1.38
CA GLU A 131 -9.96 -12.45 2.22
C GLU A 131 -8.54 -12.18 2.69
N ILE A 132 -8.13 -10.93 2.64
CA ILE A 132 -6.90 -10.43 3.24
C ILE A 132 -7.23 -9.36 4.28
N THR A 133 -6.65 -9.48 5.45
CA THR A 133 -6.86 -8.54 6.55
C THR A 133 -5.58 -7.76 6.82
N PHE A 134 -5.71 -6.44 6.92
CA PHE A 134 -4.66 -5.52 7.33
C PHE A 134 -5.04 -4.91 8.67
N GLU A 135 -4.11 -4.89 9.63
CA GLU A 135 -4.28 -4.28 10.96
C GLU A 135 -3.22 -3.22 11.21
N GLY A 136 -3.62 -2.04 11.68
CA GLY A 136 -2.72 -0.91 11.91
C GLY A 136 -2.63 0.07 10.74
N VAL A 137 -3.57 0.02 9.80
CA VAL A 137 -3.61 0.88 8.61
C VAL A 137 -4.47 2.13 8.82
N VAL A 138 -4.30 3.13 7.95
CA VAL A 138 -5.23 4.24 7.82
C VAL A 138 -5.96 4.19 6.48
N GLN A 139 -7.16 4.79 6.43
CA GLN A 139 -7.90 4.89 5.17
C GLN A 139 -7.29 5.93 4.25
N ALA A 140 -7.17 5.59 2.98
CA ALA A 140 -6.84 6.53 1.92
C ALA A 140 -8.11 7.09 1.25
N PRO A 141 -8.08 8.33 0.75
CA PRO A 141 -9.09 8.79 -0.19
C PRO A 141 -9.09 7.85 -1.41
N PHE A 142 -10.24 7.21 -1.65
CA PHE A 142 -10.31 6.10 -2.60
C PHE A 142 -11.59 6.20 -3.43
N PHE A 143 -11.43 6.39 -4.74
CA PHE A 143 -12.53 6.49 -5.68
C PHE A 143 -12.48 5.34 -6.68
N ILE A 144 -13.55 4.60 -6.80
CA ILE A 144 -13.70 3.52 -7.78
C ILE A 144 -14.75 3.95 -8.82
N LEU A 145 -14.31 4.11 -10.06
CA LEU A 145 -15.18 4.50 -11.16
C LEU A 145 -16.34 3.50 -11.35
N GLY A 146 -17.55 4.01 -11.34
CA GLY A 146 -18.77 3.23 -11.48
C GLY A 146 -19.24 2.53 -10.18
N LYS A 147 -18.52 2.69 -9.07
CA LYS A 147 -18.93 2.23 -7.72
C LYS A 147 -19.09 3.37 -6.74
N THR A 148 -18.09 4.25 -6.65
CA THR A 148 -18.12 5.42 -5.77
C THR A 148 -18.94 6.52 -6.40
N THR A 149 -19.92 7.03 -5.67
CA THR A 149 -20.72 8.18 -6.08
C THR A 149 -20.01 9.50 -5.80
N ASP A 150 -20.39 10.57 -6.51
CA ASP A 150 -19.86 11.91 -6.23
C ASP A 150 -20.21 12.38 -4.81
N GLU A 151 -21.36 11.97 -4.28
CA GLU A 151 -21.80 12.31 -2.93
C GLU A 151 -20.91 11.65 -1.87
N GLU A 152 -20.64 10.34 -1.97
CA GLU A 152 -19.73 9.62 -1.09
C GLU A 152 -18.31 10.20 -1.16
N TRP A 153 -17.84 10.48 -2.37
CA TRP A 153 -16.53 11.10 -2.56
C TRP A 153 -16.43 12.44 -1.87
N LEU A 154 -17.37 13.35 -2.11
CA LEU A 154 -17.35 14.72 -1.58
C LEU A 154 -17.54 14.77 -0.06
N ASN A 155 -18.39 13.90 0.49
CA ASN A 155 -18.79 13.96 1.88
C ASN A 155 -17.92 13.12 2.81
N GLU A 156 -17.34 12.03 2.30
CA GLU A 156 -16.62 11.07 3.11
C GLU A 156 -15.20 10.77 2.56
N PHE A 157 -15.11 10.13 1.40
CA PHE A 157 -13.89 9.42 0.99
C PHE A 157 -12.71 10.35 0.75
N ARG A 158 -12.91 11.52 0.14
CA ARG A 158 -11.83 12.49 -0.07
C ARG A 158 -11.26 13.10 1.20
N LYS A 159 -11.95 12.94 2.35
CA LYS A 159 -11.55 13.51 3.64
C LYS A 159 -10.76 12.52 4.50
N ARG A 160 -10.51 11.31 3.99
CA ARG A 160 -9.74 10.29 4.68
C ARG A 160 -8.31 10.75 4.91
N PRO A 161 -7.66 10.28 5.99
CA PRO A 161 -6.45 10.91 6.52
C PRO A 161 -5.16 10.64 5.74
N ALA A 162 -5.13 9.65 4.83
CA ALA A 162 -3.91 9.37 4.10
C ALA A 162 -3.54 10.52 3.13
N PRO A 163 -2.24 10.82 2.98
CA PRO A 163 -1.78 11.96 2.18
C PRO A 163 -1.86 11.73 0.66
N TYR A 164 -2.19 10.50 0.23
CA TYR A 164 -2.39 10.14 -1.16
C TYR A 164 -3.77 9.55 -1.40
N ALA A 165 -4.39 10.00 -2.48
CA ALA A 165 -5.64 9.47 -3.00
C ALA A 165 -5.38 8.49 -4.14
N GLU A 166 -6.29 7.54 -4.35
CA GLU A 166 -6.33 6.71 -5.53
C GLU A 166 -7.67 6.83 -6.26
N LEU A 167 -7.57 6.99 -7.58
CA LEU A 167 -8.70 6.94 -8.51
C LEU A 167 -8.54 5.66 -9.34
N VAL A 168 -9.45 4.72 -9.18
CA VAL A 168 -9.37 3.38 -9.79
C VAL A 168 -10.46 3.22 -10.83
N ALA A 169 -10.06 2.80 -12.02
CA ALA A 169 -10.90 2.36 -13.12
C ALA A 169 -10.49 0.94 -13.55
N PRO A 170 -11.28 0.23 -14.36
CA PRO A 170 -11.00 -1.16 -14.71
C PRO A 170 -9.59 -1.43 -15.28
N ASN A 171 -9.00 -0.46 -15.97
CA ASN A 171 -7.71 -0.61 -16.66
C ASN A 171 -6.64 0.39 -16.20
N LEU A 172 -6.94 1.22 -15.20
CA LEU A 172 -6.07 2.31 -14.78
C LEU A 172 -6.29 2.63 -13.32
N SER A 173 -5.20 2.79 -12.57
CA SER A 173 -5.18 3.43 -11.26
C SER A 173 -4.29 4.65 -11.29
N ILE A 174 -4.75 5.76 -10.74
CA ILE A 174 -4.00 7.00 -10.63
C ILE A 174 -3.85 7.32 -9.15
N SER A 175 -2.62 7.45 -8.70
CA SER A 175 -2.26 7.86 -7.35
C SER A 175 -1.80 9.32 -7.38
N LEU A 176 -2.36 10.16 -6.53
CA LEU A 176 -2.07 11.60 -6.47
C LEU A 176 -2.16 12.13 -5.03
N PRO A 177 -1.49 13.27 -4.73
CA PRO A 177 -1.64 13.93 -3.43
C PRO A 177 -3.11 14.25 -3.14
N SER A 178 -3.55 14.03 -1.90
CA SER A 178 -4.96 14.20 -1.48
C SER A 178 -5.35 15.66 -1.18
N HIS A 179 -4.36 16.58 -1.15
CA HIS A 179 -4.54 18.03 -0.85
C HIS A 179 -3.57 18.89 -1.66
#